data_cde386604525c6e94c901c5869761042
#
_entry.id   cde386604525c6e94c901c5869761042
#
_cell.length_a   1.000
_cell.length_b   1.000
_cell.length_c   1.000
_cell.angle_alpha   90.00
_cell.angle_beta   90.00
_cell.angle_gamma   90.00
#
_symmetry.space_group_name_H-M   'P 1'
#
loop_
_entity.id
_entity.type
_entity.pdbx_description
1 polymer ?
#
loop_
_entity_poly.entity_id
_entity_poly.type
_entity_poly.pdbx_seq_one_letter_code
_entity_poly.pdbx_strand_id
1 'polypeptide(L)'
;MPSNQSVLMRVLYSMVLSVRSVFAVSRRWAFVALIAVASGVSVPGPAAGQVAAPAARVTIDHSAFDALLRAHVADGLVDYDAFRRAPSFRRYLTLLERASLDGADEHERLAFWLNAYNAYTIQLIVAHGERESIRQINRTFGVLRLKGPWSEPLVRAAGRRLTLDDVEHRILRREFHDPRIHFALVSASKGSPPLRAEAYTGAALERQLFDQGRRFLRDTTKNQIAVKFPRLSPIFTYYRADFGNSRAELGSFLAAWFDGDTKTRLESGRFGMREIPFDWSLNAQRLTR
;
A
#
# COMPACT_ATOMS: atom_id res chain seq x y z
N MET A 1 30.87 -7.00 12.17
CA MET A 1 30.24 -8.25 11.67
C MET A 1 28.78 -7.95 11.42
N PRO A 2 28.25 -8.08 10.21
CA PRO A 2 26.83 -7.87 9.96
C PRO A 2 26.02 -9.02 10.56
N SER A 3 24.94 -8.68 11.27
CA SER A 3 24.10 -9.65 11.96
C SER A 3 23.45 -10.63 10.98
N ASN A 4 23.40 -11.90 11.37
CA ASN A 4 22.83 -13.03 10.60
C ASN A 4 21.38 -12.83 10.12
N GLN A 5 20.71 -11.77 10.54
CA GLN A 5 19.30 -11.45 10.17
C GLN A 5 19.14 -10.80 8.80
N SER A 6 20.17 -10.05 8.33
CA SER A 6 20.14 -9.46 6.98
C SER A 6 20.32 -10.50 5.87
N VAL A 7 20.99 -11.59 6.18
CA VAL A 7 21.24 -12.69 5.24
C VAL A 7 19.99 -13.56 5.06
N LEU A 8 19.21 -13.78 6.11
CA LEU A 8 18.01 -14.62 6.06
C LEU A 8 16.88 -13.97 5.22
N MET A 9 16.73 -12.65 5.32
CA MET A 9 15.76 -11.92 4.49
C MET A 9 16.18 -11.86 3.00
N ARG A 10 17.47 -11.79 2.72
CA ARG A 10 17.98 -11.84 1.32
C ARG A 10 17.79 -13.20 0.67
N VAL A 11 17.91 -14.29 1.41
CA VAL A 11 17.73 -15.66 0.89
C VAL A 11 16.26 -15.96 0.56
N LEU A 12 15.32 -15.46 1.35
CA LEU A 12 13.88 -15.60 1.05
C LEU A 12 13.44 -14.77 -0.17
N TYR A 13 14.11 -13.64 -0.43
CA TYR A 13 13.83 -12.79 -1.59
C TYR A 13 14.34 -13.37 -2.91
N SER A 14 15.44 -14.15 -2.88
CA SER A 14 16.07 -14.70 -4.10
C SER A 14 15.35 -15.93 -4.67
N MET A 15 14.50 -16.62 -3.90
CA MET A 15 13.80 -17.84 -4.37
C MET A 15 12.51 -17.58 -5.16
N VAL A 16 12.04 -16.34 -5.25
CA VAL A 16 10.77 -16.00 -5.94
C VAL A 16 10.99 -15.48 -7.37
N LEU A 17 12.24 -15.23 -7.81
CA LEU A 17 12.54 -14.54 -9.07
C LEU A 17 13.00 -15.42 -10.24
N SER A 18 12.60 -16.68 -10.32
CA SER A 18 12.96 -17.53 -11.46
C SER A 18 11.74 -18.12 -12.18
N VAL A 19 11.00 -17.28 -12.91
CA VAL A 19 10.31 -17.67 -14.17
C VAL A 19 10.10 -16.40 -15.01
N ARG A 20 10.94 -16.19 -16.03
CA ARG A 20 10.69 -15.26 -17.13
C ARG A 20 10.39 -16.08 -18.39
N SER A 21 9.29 -15.78 -19.06
CA SER A 21 9.05 -16.10 -20.48
C SER A 21 8.27 -14.96 -21.12
N VAL A 22 8.96 -14.23 -21.88
CA VAL A 22 8.84 -13.77 -23.27
C VAL A 22 7.45 -13.92 -23.91
N PHE A 23 6.79 -12.79 -24.23
CA PHE A 23 6.03 -12.63 -25.48
C PHE A 23 5.98 -11.14 -25.85
N ALA A 24 6.71 -10.79 -26.92
CA ALA A 24 6.57 -9.54 -27.64
C ALA A 24 5.53 -9.73 -28.73
N VAL A 25 4.51 -8.90 -28.79
CA VAL A 25 3.60 -8.81 -29.95
C VAL A 25 3.61 -7.39 -30.48
N SER A 26 4.22 -7.22 -31.64
CA SER A 26 4.20 -6.02 -32.46
C SER A 26 2.85 -5.86 -33.15
N ARG A 27 2.16 -4.72 -32.97
CA ARG A 27 0.99 -4.34 -33.79
C ARG A 27 1.43 -3.30 -34.83
N ARG A 28 1.42 -3.72 -36.10
CA ARG A 28 1.49 -2.85 -37.27
C ARG A 28 0.09 -2.37 -37.61
N TRP A 29 -0.10 -1.06 -37.73
CA TRP A 29 -1.32 -0.44 -38.27
C TRP A 29 -1.16 -0.26 -39.78
N ALA A 30 -2.09 -0.82 -40.56
CA ALA A 30 -2.23 -0.56 -41.97
C ALA A 30 -3.38 0.44 -42.17
N PHE A 31 -3.08 1.59 -42.78
CA PHE A 31 -4.09 2.51 -43.28
C PHE A 31 -4.64 2.04 -44.64
N VAL A 32 -5.94 1.86 -44.71
CA VAL A 32 -6.66 1.69 -46.00
C VAL A 32 -7.47 2.96 -46.23
N ALA A 33 -7.14 3.68 -47.31
CA ALA A 33 -7.91 4.81 -47.78
C ALA A 33 -9.02 4.30 -48.69
N LEU A 34 -10.28 4.60 -48.38
CA LEU A 34 -11.42 4.28 -49.21
C LEU A 34 -11.98 5.61 -49.79
N ILE A 35 -11.98 5.70 -51.12
CA ILE A 35 -12.63 6.78 -51.89
C ILE A 35 -14.10 6.41 -52.08
N ALA A 36 -15.02 7.21 -51.54
CA ALA A 36 -16.46 7.01 -51.74
C ALA A 36 -17.03 8.09 -52.68
N VAL A 37 -17.66 7.61 -53.74
CA VAL A 37 -18.42 8.38 -54.75
C VAL A 37 -19.77 8.83 -54.16
N ALA A 38 -20.07 10.09 -54.29
CA ALA A 38 -21.32 10.71 -53.82
C ALA A 38 -22.51 10.29 -54.70
N SER A 39 -23.48 9.60 -54.10
CA SER A 39 -24.84 9.47 -54.63
C SER A 39 -25.79 10.02 -53.56
N GLY A 40 -26.55 11.08 -53.95
CA GLY A 40 -27.46 11.76 -53.03
C GLY A 40 -28.64 10.89 -52.63
N VAL A 41 -28.66 10.55 -51.35
CA VAL A 41 -29.83 9.99 -50.66
C VAL A 41 -30.08 10.85 -49.44
N SER A 42 -31.27 11.48 -49.35
CA SER A 42 -31.70 12.21 -48.15
C SER A 42 -31.79 11.25 -46.99
N VAL A 43 -30.83 11.41 -46.03
CA VAL A 43 -30.84 10.67 -44.77
C VAL A 43 -31.64 11.50 -43.76
N PRO A 44 -32.66 10.94 -43.07
CA PRO A 44 -33.28 11.65 -41.93
C PRO A 44 -32.22 11.93 -40.88
N GLY A 45 -32.24 13.16 -40.36
CA GLY A 45 -31.25 13.63 -39.38
C GLY A 45 -31.13 12.71 -38.16
N PRO A 46 -29.93 12.57 -37.59
CA PRO A 46 -29.72 11.73 -36.42
C PRO A 46 -30.60 12.24 -35.29
N ALA A 47 -31.46 11.36 -34.77
CA ALA A 47 -32.12 11.59 -33.48
C ALA A 47 -31.05 11.93 -32.46
N ALA A 48 -31.26 13.03 -31.71
CA ALA A 48 -30.37 13.46 -30.66
C ALA A 48 -30.12 12.26 -29.73
N GLY A 49 -28.92 11.66 -29.85
CA GLY A 49 -28.50 10.55 -29.00
C GLY A 49 -28.57 11.02 -27.56
N GLN A 50 -29.42 10.42 -26.75
CA GLN A 50 -29.36 10.56 -25.31
C GLN A 50 -27.97 10.15 -24.90
N VAL A 51 -27.18 11.15 -24.43
CA VAL A 51 -25.93 10.90 -23.74
C VAL A 51 -26.30 10.08 -22.49
N ALA A 52 -25.98 8.80 -22.52
CA ALA A 52 -26.22 7.93 -21.37
C ALA A 52 -25.58 8.57 -20.14
N ALA A 53 -26.33 8.77 -19.08
CA ALA A 53 -25.79 9.23 -17.82
C ALA A 53 -24.62 8.33 -17.41
N PRO A 54 -23.50 8.89 -16.92
CA PRO A 54 -22.37 8.06 -16.49
C PRO A 54 -22.88 7.04 -15.47
N ALA A 55 -22.56 5.77 -15.67
CA ALA A 55 -22.92 4.71 -14.75
C ALA A 55 -22.47 5.10 -13.34
N ALA A 56 -23.34 4.93 -12.36
CA ALA A 56 -23.01 5.23 -10.96
C ALA A 56 -21.73 4.47 -10.56
N ARG A 57 -20.73 5.22 -10.09
CA ARG A 57 -19.48 4.61 -9.63
C ARG A 57 -19.76 3.71 -8.44
N VAL A 58 -19.25 2.49 -8.49
CA VAL A 58 -19.30 1.58 -7.34
C VAL A 58 -18.31 2.10 -6.30
N THR A 59 -18.81 2.40 -5.10
CA THR A 59 -18.00 2.81 -3.96
C THR A 59 -18.22 1.86 -2.80
N ILE A 60 -17.16 1.59 -2.06
CA ILE A 60 -17.21 0.77 -0.85
C ILE A 60 -17.34 1.68 0.37
N ASP A 61 -18.28 1.40 1.25
CA ASP A 61 -18.49 2.20 2.47
C ASP A 61 -17.41 1.90 3.52
N HIS A 62 -16.47 2.82 3.66
CA HIS A 62 -15.43 2.78 4.69
C HIS A 62 -15.74 3.66 5.91
N SER A 63 -16.91 4.27 6.02
CA SER A 63 -17.26 5.26 7.05
C SER A 63 -17.11 4.74 8.48
N ALA A 64 -17.47 3.48 8.73
CA ALA A 64 -17.33 2.87 10.05
C ALA A 64 -15.86 2.70 10.46
N PHE A 65 -14.97 2.41 9.51
CA PHE A 65 -13.53 2.32 9.77
C PHE A 65 -12.90 3.71 9.89
N ASP A 66 -13.32 4.66 9.06
CA ASP A 66 -12.90 6.06 9.15
C ASP A 66 -13.20 6.66 10.54
N ALA A 67 -14.41 6.46 11.04
CA ALA A 67 -14.80 6.92 12.37
C ALA A 67 -13.92 6.29 13.48
N LEU A 68 -13.61 5.00 13.38
CA LEU A 68 -12.74 4.31 14.33
C LEU A 68 -11.29 4.83 14.26
N LEU A 69 -10.76 5.03 13.05
CA LEU A 69 -9.43 5.58 12.87
C LEU A 69 -9.31 6.98 13.47
N ARG A 70 -10.29 7.87 13.20
CA ARG A 70 -10.31 9.23 13.76
C ARG A 70 -10.39 9.23 15.28
N ALA A 71 -11.13 8.30 15.87
CA ALA A 71 -11.31 8.24 17.31
C ALA A 71 -10.14 7.58 18.05
N HIS A 72 -9.42 6.66 17.42
CA HIS A 72 -8.51 5.74 18.10
C HIS A 72 -7.10 5.68 17.51
N VAL A 73 -6.78 6.58 16.55
CA VAL A 73 -5.44 6.72 16.00
C VAL A 73 -4.96 8.16 16.18
N ALA A 74 -3.87 8.34 16.90
CA ALA A 74 -3.22 9.64 17.10
C ALA A 74 -1.73 9.52 16.73
N ASP A 75 -1.24 10.40 15.86
CA ASP A 75 0.15 10.43 15.39
C ASP A 75 0.68 9.08 14.86
N GLY A 76 -0.22 8.26 14.30
CA GLY A 76 0.10 6.93 13.80
C GLY A 76 0.12 5.85 14.88
N LEU A 77 -0.10 6.20 16.13
CA LEU A 77 -0.23 5.27 17.25
C LEU A 77 -1.70 4.83 17.41
N VAL A 78 -1.91 3.56 17.75
CA VAL A 78 -3.22 2.90 17.75
C VAL A 78 -3.64 2.53 19.17
N ASP A 79 -4.90 2.84 19.55
CA ASP A 79 -5.56 2.25 20.71
C ASP A 79 -6.16 0.88 20.31
N TYR A 80 -5.34 -0.17 20.36
CA TYR A 80 -5.77 -1.53 20.03
C TYR A 80 -6.88 -2.05 20.94
N ASP A 81 -6.97 -1.58 22.19
CA ASP A 81 -8.02 -1.99 23.12
C ASP A 81 -9.36 -1.40 22.75
N ALA A 82 -9.38 -0.17 22.25
CA ALA A 82 -10.60 0.43 21.71
C ALA A 82 -11.12 -0.36 20.49
N PHE A 83 -10.24 -0.70 19.54
CA PHE A 83 -10.61 -1.54 18.40
C PHE A 83 -11.16 -2.91 18.85
N ARG A 84 -10.56 -3.54 19.85
CA ARG A 84 -11.02 -4.82 20.41
C ARG A 84 -12.44 -4.72 20.96
N ARG A 85 -12.76 -3.64 21.66
CA ARG A 85 -14.08 -3.41 22.28
C ARG A 85 -15.15 -2.96 21.29
N ALA A 86 -14.76 -2.38 20.12
CA ALA A 86 -15.69 -1.77 19.18
C ALA A 86 -16.51 -2.80 18.37
N PRO A 87 -17.84 -2.90 18.54
CA PRO A 87 -18.65 -3.74 17.66
C PRO A 87 -18.64 -3.28 16.20
N SER A 88 -18.46 -1.97 15.95
CA SER A 88 -18.34 -1.39 14.61
C SER A 88 -17.11 -1.92 13.86
N PHE A 89 -16.02 -2.21 14.55
CA PHE A 89 -14.84 -2.82 13.92
C PHE A 89 -15.16 -4.22 13.40
N ARG A 90 -15.81 -5.07 14.18
CA ARG A 90 -16.21 -6.40 13.72
C ARG A 90 -17.19 -6.34 12.54
N ARG A 91 -18.15 -5.41 12.57
CA ARG A 91 -19.06 -5.18 11.43
C ARG A 91 -18.31 -4.74 10.18
N TYR A 92 -17.30 -3.88 10.33
CA TYR A 92 -16.48 -3.46 9.20
C TYR A 92 -15.67 -4.63 8.59
N LEU A 93 -15.09 -5.50 9.41
CA LEU A 93 -14.43 -6.71 8.90
C LEU A 93 -15.41 -7.62 8.13
N THR A 94 -16.65 -7.75 8.60
CA THR A 94 -17.71 -8.47 7.87
C THR A 94 -18.08 -7.77 6.56
N LEU A 95 -18.08 -6.44 6.51
CA LEU A 95 -18.29 -5.68 5.29
C LEU A 95 -17.17 -5.99 4.28
N LEU A 96 -15.91 -5.95 4.70
CA LEU A 96 -14.78 -6.29 3.83
C LEU A 96 -14.89 -7.71 3.27
N GLU A 97 -15.29 -8.68 4.09
CA GLU A 97 -15.48 -10.08 3.66
C GLU A 97 -16.51 -10.20 2.54
N ARG A 98 -17.62 -9.45 2.64
CA ARG A 98 -18.76 -9.54 1.73
C ARG A 98 -18.71 -8.58 0.55
N ALA A 99 -17.78 -7.64 0.54
CA ALA A 99 -17.69 -6.63 -0.50
C ALA A 99 -17.48 -7.27 -1.89
N SER A 100 -18.21 -6.77 -2.90
CA SER A 100 -17.89 -6.98 -4.31
C SER A 100 -17.11 -5.78 -4.83
N LEU A 101 -16.06 -6.04 -5.59
CA LEU A 101 -15.27 -5.03 -6.29
C LEU A 101 -15.65 -4.92 -7.78
N ASP A 102 -16.70 -5.62 -8.19
CA ASP A 102 -17.19 -5.60 -9.58
C ASP A 102 -17.67 -4.19 -9.92
N GLY A 103 -17.15 -3.62 -11.01
CA GLY A 103 -17.48 -2.27 -11.45
C GLY A 103 -16.81 -1.14 -10.66
N ALA A 104 -16.02 -1.45 -9.60
CA ALA A 104 -15.20 -0.46 -8.91
C ALA A 104 -14.02 -0.05 -9.80
N ASP A 105 -13.74 1.26 -9.85
CA ASP A 105 -12.55 1.77 -10.54
C ASP A 105 -11.25 1.40 -9.82
N GLU A 106 -10.11 1.68 -10.45
CA GLU A 106 -8.80 1.30 -9.91
C GLU A 106 -8.51 1.97 -8.56
N HIS A 107 -8.87 3.26 -8.41
CA HIS A 107 -8.65 3.99 -7.16
C HIS A 107 -9.49 3.42 -6.02
N GLU A 108 -10.75 3.06 -6.29
CA GLU A 108 -11.63 2.45 -5.29
C GLU A 108 -11.12 1.07 -4.87
N ARG A 109 -10.68 0.25 -5.83
CA ARG A 109 -10.08 -1.06 -5.55
C ARG A 109 -8.79 -0.93 -4.74
N LEU A 110 -7.92 0.02 -5.08
CA LEU A 110 -6.69 0.27 -4.32
C LEU A 110 -7.01 0.74 -2.91
N ALA A 111 -7.92 1.71 -2.74
CA ALA A 111 -8.37 2.17 -1.42
C ALA A 111 -8.93 1.03 -0.56
N PHE A 112 -9.77 0.16 -1.15
CA PHE A 112 -10.29 -1.02 -0.48
C PHE A 112 -9.18 -1.93 0.06
N TRP A 113 -8.19 -2.29 -0.76
CA TRP A 113 -7.14 -3.20 -0.34
C TRP A 113 -6.18 -2.59 0.68
N LEU A 114 -5.91 -1.27 0.61
CA LEU A 114 -5.14 -0.55 1.64
C LEU A 114 -5.87 -0.57 2.99
N ASN A 115 -7.18 -0.29 2.99
CA ASN A 115 -8.00 -0.36 4.19
C ASN A 115 -8.09 -1.79 4.73
N ALA A 116 -8.28 -2.78 3.87
CA ALA A 116 -8.32 -4.19 4.26
C ALA A 116 -7.02 -4.62 4.95
N TYR A 117 -5.85 -4.32 4.35
CA TYR A 117 -4.56 -4.63 4.95
C TYR A 117 -4.41 -4.02 6.34
N ASN A 118 -4.68 -2.71 6.47
CA ASN A 118 -4.53 -2.00 7.74
C ASN A 118 -5.53 -2.48 8.80
N ALA A 119 -6.79 -2.73 8.42
CA ALA A 119 -7.80 -3.26 9.34
C ALA A 119 -7.42 -4.67 9.84
N TYR A 120 -6.95 -5.55 8.94
CA TYR A 120 -6.54 -6.89 9.35
C TYR A 120 -5.19 -6.92 10.07
N THR A 121 -4.31 -5.96 9.85
CA THR A 121 -3.13 -5.76 10.71
C THR A 121 -3.54 -5.39 12.14
N ILE A 122 -4.51 -4.47 12.31
CA ILE A 122 -5.10 -4.19 13.63
C ILE A 122 -5.75 -5.44 14.21
N GLN A 123 -6.55 -6.17 13.42
CA GLN A 123 -7.22 -7.40 13.85
C GLN A 123 -6.22 -8.47 14.31
N LEU A 124 -5.08 -8.60 13.65
CA LEU A 124 -4.03 -9.55 14.03
C LEU A 124 -3.50 -9.25 15.45
N ILE A 125 -3.18 -7.99 15.73
CA ILE A 125 -2.73 -7.56 17.06
C ILE A 125 -3.83 -7.80 18.11
N VAL A 126 -5.08 -7.45 17.79
CA VAL A 126 -6.23 -7.63 18.68
C VAL A 126 -6.50 -9.10 18.98
N ALA A 127 -6.45 -9.96 17.96
CA ALA A 127 -6.73 -11.39 18.09
C ALA A 127 -5.69 -12.11 18.98
N HIS A 128 -4.43 -11.74 18.85
CA HIS A 128 -3.33 -12.32 19.63
C HIS A 128 -3.11 -11.60 20.99
N GLY A 129 -3.75 -10.47 21.22
CA GLY A 129 -3.54 -9.65 22.42
C GLY A 129 -2.11 -9.13 22.56
N GLU A 130 -1.42 -8.96 21.42
CA GLU A 130 0.00 -8.58 21.39
C GLU A 130 0.22 -7.16 21.96
N ARG A 131 1.30 -6.97 22.72
CA ARG A 131 1.59 -5.72 23.45
C ARG A 131 2.97 -5.13 23.19
N GLU A 132 3.87 -5.91 22.62
CA GLU A 132 5.28 -5.52 22.46
C GLU A 132 5.68 -5.35 20.99
N SER A 133 5.41 -6.35 20.17
CA SER A 133 5.81 -6.35 18.77
C SER A 133 5.06 -7.39 17.96
N ILE A 134 4.56 -7.03 16.79
CA ILE A 134 3.95 -7.98 15.83
C ILE A 134 4.84 -9.21 15.59
N ARG A 135 6.17 -9.05 15.70
CA ARG A 135 7.15 -10.14 15.54
C ARG A 135 7.09 -11.22 16.63
N GLN A 136 6.37 -10.98 17.73
CA GLN A 136 6.14 -12.00 18.77
C GLN A 136 5.05 -12.98 18.38
N ILE A 137 4.16 -12.59 17.46
CA ILE A 137 3.08 -13.44 16.97
C ILE A 137 3.68 -14.56 16.12
N ASN A 138 3.24 -15.81 16.37
CA ASN A 138 3.68 -17.02 15.66
C ASN A 138 5.21 -17.21 15.69
N ARG A 139 5.88 -16.76 16.77
CA ARG A 139 7.30 -17.10 16.99
C ARG A 139 7.45 -18.60 17.20
N THR A 140 8.36 -19.18 16.45
CA THR A 140 8.69 -20.59 16.53
C THR A 140 9.47 -20.91 17.79
N PHE A 141 9.05 -21.93 18.51
CA PHE A 141 9.89 -22.64 19.46
C PHE A 141 10.43 -23.92 18.78
N GLY A 142 11.75 -24.00 18.59
CA GLY A 142 12.42 -25.21 18.10
C GLY A 142 12.53 -25.30 16.56
N VAL A 143 12.62 -26.54 16.05
CA VAL A 143 12.96 -26.87 14.64
C VAL A 143 11.84 -26.57 13.64
N LEU A 144 10.59 -26.44 14.10
CA LEU A 144 9.46 -26.15 13.23
C LEU A 144 9.40 -24.65 12.91
N ARG A 145 9.73 -24.26 11.69
CA ARG A 145 9.50 -22.92 11.14
C ARG A 145 8.00 -22.70 10.98
N LEU A 146 7.38 -22.07 11.96
CA LEU A 146 6.05 -21.51 11.76
C LEU A 146 6.17 -20.30 10.83
N LYS A 147 5.18 -20.12 9.98
CA LYS A 147 5.06 -18.92 9.13
C LYS A 147 4.93 -17.69 10.03
N GLY A 148 5.56 -16.56 9.63
CA GLY A 148 5.48 -15.30 10.38
C GLY A 148 4.06 -14.75 10.50
N PRO A 149 3.85 -13.66 11.27
CA PRO A 149 2.51 -13.12 11.52
C PRO A 149 1.76 -12.72 10.23
N TRP A 150 2.47 -12.23 9.23
CA TRP A 150 1.88 -11.82 7.95
C TRP A 150 1.37 -12.99 7.09
N SER A 151 1.84 -14.21 7.36
CA SER A 151 1.41 -15.42 6.64
C SER A 151 0.24 -16.16 7.31
N GLU A 152 -0.36 -15.58 8.36
CA GLU A 152 -1.56 -16.13 8.98
C GLU A 152 -2.78 -15.91 8.06
N PRO A 153 -3.61 -16.94 7.78
CA PRO A 153 -4.76 -16.82 6.88
C PRO A 153 -5.95 -16.15 7.58
N LEU A 154 -5.72 -14.95 8.11
CA LEU A 154 -6.67 -14.17 8.88
C LEU A 154 -7.56 -13.28 8.01
N VAL A 155 -7.05 -12.80 6.87
CA VAL A 155 -7.74 -11.82 6.04
C VAL A 155 -8.92 -12.46 5.32
N ARG A 156 -10.11 -11.86 5.47
CA ARG A 156 -11.33 -12.18 4.73
C ARG A 156 -11.81 -10.93 4.04
N ALA A 157 -11.64 -10.84 2.73
CA ALA A 157 -11.95 -9.64 1.96
C ALA A 157 -12.33 -10.00 0.53
N ALA A 158 -13.34 -9.32 -0.03
CA ALA A 158 -13.87 -9.53 -1.37
C ALA A 158 -14.16 -11.02 -1.65
N GLY A 159 -14.83 -11.73 -0.71
CA GLY A 159 -15.16 -13.15 -0.82
C GLY A 159 -13.96 -14.11 -0.74
N ARG A 160 -12.74 -13.61 -0.46
CA ARG A 160 -11.49 -14.38 -0.48
C ARG A 160 -10.95 -14.59 0.93
N ARG A 161 -10.28 -15.72 1.17
CA ARG A 161 -9.47 -15.96 2.37
C ARG A 161 -8.00 -15.81 2.01
N LEU A 162 -7.32 -14.89 2.66
CA LEU A 162 -5.98 -14.43 2.32
C LEU A 162 -5.12 -14.28 3.59
N THR A 163 -3.83 -14.09 3.38
CA THR A 163 -2.88 -13.61 4.38
C THR A 163 -2.58 -12.14 4.12
N LEU A 164 -1.96 -11.43 5.08
CA LEU A 164 -1.45 -10.07 4.83
C LEU A 164 -0.39 -10.08 3.71
N ASP A 165 0.48 -11.10 3.68
CA ASP A 165 1.45 -11.31 2.59
C ASP A 165 0.76 -11.43 1.22
N ASP A 166 -0.39 -12.13 1.14
CA ASP A 166 -1.14 -12.23 -0.13
C ASP A 166 -1.69 -10.87 -0.56
N VAL A 167 -2.25 -10.09 0.38
CA VAL A 167 -2.78 -8.75 0.08
C VAL A 167 -1.65 -7.84 -0.39
N GLU A 168 -0.52 -7.80 0.29
CA GLU A 168 0.60 -6.94 -0.06
C GLU A 168 1.28 -7.39 -1.35
N HIS A 169 1.71 -8.66 -1.42
CA HIS A 169 2.62 -9.10 -2.47
C HIS A 169 1.91 -9.61 -3.73
N ARG A 170 0.69 -10.17 -3.61
CA ARG A 170 -0.04 -10.72 -4.75
C ARG A 170 -1.10 -9.78 -5.32
N ILE A 171 -1.61 -8.86 -4.49
CA ILE A 171 -2.63 -7.91 -4.92
C ILE A 171 -2.01 -6.52 -5.07
N LEU A 172 -1.68 -5.85 -3.97
CA LEU A 172 -1.28 -4.44 -4.01
C LEU A 172 -0.06 -4.19 -4.90
N ARG A 173 1.02 -4.95 -4.74
CA ARG A 173 2.25 -4.76 -5.51
C ARG A 173 2.15 -5.21 -6.96
N ARG A 174 1.32 -6.23 -7.26
CA ARG A 174 1.24 -6.82 -8.61
C ARG A 174 0.16 -6.21 -9.49
N GLU A 175 -0.94 -5.75 -8.91
CA GLU A 175 -2.06 -5.23 -9.68
C GLU A 175 -1.99 -3.72 -9.88
N PHE A 176 -1.44 -2.96 -8.91
CA PHE A 176 -1.48 -1.50 -8.94
C PHE A 176 -0.14 -0.84 -9.30
N HIS A 177 0.99 -1.52 -9.09
CA HIS A 177 2.33 -1.00 -9.44
C HIS A 177 2.66 0.40 -8.91
N ASP A 178 2.03 0.83 -7.82
CA ASP A 178 2.22 2.13 -7.18
C ASP A 178 3.13 2.00 -5.95
N PRO A 179 4.38 2.49 -5.99
CA PRO A 179 5.28 2.37 -4.83
C PRO A 179 4.81 3.15 -3.60
N ARG A 180 3.86 4.08 -3.74
CA ARG A 180 3.28 4.84 -2.61
C ARG A 180 2.47 3.96 -1.65
N ILE A 181 2.08 2.76 -2.08
CA ILE A 181 1.44 1.77 -1.19
C ILE A 181 2.30 1.50 0.04
N HIS A 182 3.63 1.48 -0.09
CA HIS A 182 4.54 1.24 1.02
C HIS A 182 4.54 2.36 2.07
N PHE A 183 3.96 3.51 1.77
CA PHE A 183 3.74 4.58 2.74
C PHE A 183 2.37 4.46 3.43
N ALA A 184 1.47 3.68 2.85
CA ALA A 184 0.09 3.47 3.32
C ALA A 184 -0.08 2.19 4.14
N LEU A 185 0.76 1.17 3.91
CA LEU A 185 0.73 -0.10 4.63
C LEU A 185 1.48 0.01 5.96
N VAL A 186 0.82 -0.40 7.05
CA VAL A 186 1.36 -0.30 8.40
C VAL A 186 1.51 -1.68 9.02
N SER A 187 2.74 -2.06 9.36
CA SER A 187 3.06 -3.37 9.94
C SER A 187 2.97 -3.39 11.47
N ALA A 188 2.06 -2.61 12.07
CA ALA A 188 1.84 -2.49 13.51
C ALA A 188 3.12 -2.16 14.31
N SER A 189 4.10 -1.50 13.71
CA SER A 189 5.36 -1.14 14.36
C SER A 189 5.64 0.36 14.28
N LYS A 190 6.39 0.90 15.23
CA LYS A 190 6.77 2.33 15.22
C LYS A 190 7.67 2.70 14.05
N GLY A 191 8.48 1.75 13.54
CA GLY A 191 9.31 1.94 12.35
C GLY A 191 8.52 2.00 11.04
N SER A 192 7.26 1.55 11.03
CA SER A 192 6.36 1.66 9.87
C SER A 192 6.01 3.11 9.55
N PRO A 193 5.53 3.40 8.35
CA PRO A 193 4.78 4.63 8.11
C PRO A 193 3.67 4.79 9.15
N PRO A 194 3.35 6.02 9.58
CA PRO A 194 2.31 6.25 10.59
C PRO A 194 0.95 5.82 10.05
N LEU A 195 0.16 5.08 10.83
CA LEU A 195 -1.21 4.77 10.43
C LEU A 195 -2.00 6.07 10.25
N ARG A 196 -2.71 6.19 9.13
CA ARG A 196 -3.55 7.34 8.86
C ARG A 196 -4.79 7.32 9.75
N ALA A 197 -5.14 8.47 10.34
CA ALA A 197 -6.35 8.62 11.17
C ALA A 197 -7.62 8.82 10.32
N GLU A 198 -7.62 8.39 9.06
CA GLU A 198 -8.77 8.34 8.17
C GLU A 198 -8.66 7.15 7.22
N ALA A 199 -9.79 6.62 6.77
CA ALA A 199 -9.80 5.57 5.77
C ALA A 199 -9.42 6.10 4.38
N TYR A 200 -8.79 5.26 3.57
CA TYR A 200 -8.57 5.56 2.15
C TYR A 200 -9.88 5.46 1.39
N THR A 201 -10.10 6.35 0.42
CA THR A 201 -11.25 6.34 -0.47
C THR A 201 -10.80 6.58 -1.90
N GLY A 202 -11.45 5.96 -2.88
CA GLY A 202 -11.08 6.15 -4.29
C GLY A 202 -11.06 7.63 -4.70
N ALA A 203 -12.06 8.39 -4.25
CA ALA A 203 -12.18 9.82 -4.58
C ALA A 203 -11.05 10.70 -4.00
N ALA A 204 -10.42 10.30 -2.89
CA ALA A 204 -9.36 11.08 -2.22
C ALA A 204 -7.98 10.42 -2.34
N LEU A 205 -7.86 9.26 -2.99
CA LEU A 205 -6.71 8.38 -2.92
C LEU A 205 -5.40 9.07 -3.28
N GLU A 206 -5.36 9.81 -4.39
CA GLU A 206 -4.16 10.51 -4.85
C GLU A 206 -3.64 11.50 -3.80
N ARG A 207 -4.54 12.32 -3.27
CA ARG A 207 -4.22 13.27 -2.20
C ARG A 207 -3.75 12.54 -0.94
N GLN A 208 -4.44 11.45 -0.58
CA GLN A 208 -4.13 10.67 0.63
C GLN A 208 -2.77 9.99 0.54
N LEU A 209 -2.43 9.38 -0.59
CA LEU A 209 -1.14 8.74 -0.82
C LEU A 209 0.01 9.76 -0.84
N PHE A 210 -0.19 10.91 -1.51
CA PHE A 210 0.82 11.97 -1.53
C PHE A 210 1.07 12.55 -0.13
N ASP A 211 0.01 12.83 0.61
CA ASP A 211 0.11 13.33 1.99
C ASP A 211 0.76 12.30 2.92
N GLN A 212 0.42 11.04 2.77
CA GLN A 212 1.02 9.95 3.55
C GLN A 212 2.52 9.81 3.27
N GLY A 213 2.93 9.94 2.00
CA GLY A 213 4.34 10.02 1.62
C GLY A 213 5.04 11.20 2.30
N ARG A 214 4.41 12.37 2.29
CA ARG A 214 4.95 13.57 2.97
C ARG A 214 5.15 13.33 4.46
N ARG A 215 4.15 12.76 5.14
CA ARG A 215 4.23 12.46 6.59
C ARG A 215 5.36 11.48 6.89
N PHE A 216 5.47 10.41 6.13
CA PHE A 216 6.50 9.40 6.33
C PHE A 216 7.91 9.92 6.04
N LEU A 217 8.10 10.61 4.90
CA LEU A 217 9.42 11.06 4.47
C LEU A 217 9.98 12.21 5.32
N ARG A 218 9.11 13.00 5.96
CA ARG A 218 9.50 14.09 6.87
C ARG A 218 9.63 13.66 8.34
N ASP A 219 9.25 12.44 8.67
CA ASP A 219 9.48 11.90 10.01
C ASP A 219 10.97 11.59 10.20
N THR A 220 11.67 12.45 10.93
CA THR A 220 13.11 12.37 11.13
C THR A 220 13.56 11.16 11.95
N THR A 221 12.65 10.51 12.66
CA THR A 221 12.91 9.23 13.35
C THR A 221 13.02 8.06 12.37
N LYS A 222 12.46 8.19 11.18
CA LYS A 222 12.40 7.17 10.11
C LYS A 222 13.23 7.54 8.89
N ASN A 223 13.32 8.84 8.57
CA ASN A 223 14.00 9.33 7.37
C ASN A 223 14.69 10.67 7.66
N GLN A 224 15.94 10.79 7.31
CA GLN A 224 16.74 12.01 7.40
C GLN A 224 17.25 12.36 5.99
N ILE A 225 16.35 12.87 5.13
CA ILE A 225 16.62 13.06 3.71
C ILE A 225 17.28 14.40 3.42
N ALA A 226 16.85 15.46 4.10
CA ALA A 226 17.31 16.83 3.85
C ALA A 226 18.72 17.15 4.42
N VAL A 227 19.53 16.13 4.67
CA VAL A 227 20.89 16.27 5.20
C VAL A 227 21.94 15.86 4.16
N LYS A 228 23.21 16.27 4.36
CA LYS A 228 24.32 15.94 3.45
C LYS A 228 24.48 14.44 3.20
N PHE A 229 24.27 13.61 4.21
CA PHE A 229 24.36 12.16 4.16
C PHE A 229 23.01 11.53 4.52
N PRO A 230 22.09 11.40 3.58
CA PRO A 230 20.76 10.85 3.83
C PRO A 230 20.76 9.50 4.53
N ARG A 231 19.86 9.36 5.49
CA ARG A 231 19.55 8.10 6.16
C ARG A 231 18.07 7.81 5.93
N LEU A 232 17.78 6.62 5.47
CA LEU A 232 16.42 6.22 5.06
C LEU A 232 15.93 5.02 5.88
N SER A 233 14.63 4.92 5.97
CA SER A 233 13.97 3.72 6.47
C SER A 233 14.39 2.49 5.65
N PRO A 234 14.58 1.32 6.29
CA PRO A 234 14.85 0.06 5.58
C PRO A 234 13.77 -0.34 4.57
N ILE A 235 12.58 0.25 4.59
CA ILE A 235 11.52 0.05 3.59
C ILE A 235 12.07 0.26 2.17
N PHE A 236 12.92 1.27 1.95
CA PHE A 236 13.53 1.53 0.65
C PHE A 236 14.52 0.46 0.20
N THR A 237 15.05 -0.33 1.12
CA THR A 237 15.88 -1.50 0.83
C THR A 237 15.03 -2.75 0.65
N TYR A 238 14.03 -2.95 1.51
CA TYR A 238 13.16 -4.13 1.46
C TYR A 238 12.34 -4.19 0.18
N TYR A 239 11.85 -3.04 -0.28
CA TYR A 239 11.01 -2.90 -1.48
C TYR A 239 11.72 -2.18 -2.62
N ARG A 240 13.05 -2.30 -2.70
CA ARG A 240 13.86 -1.57 -3.66
C ARG A 240 13.35 -1.65 -5.09
N ALA A 241 12.91 -2.83 -5.52
CA ALA A 241 12.43 -3.04 -6.90
C ALA A 241 11.18 -2.22 -7.24
N ASP A 242 10.38 -1.86 -6.22
CA ASP A 242 9.17 -1.06 -6.41
C ASP A 242 9.50 0.44 -6.49
N PHE A 243 10.56 0.89 -5.81
CA PHE A 243 11.01 2.30 -5.81
C PHE A 243 11.99 2.65 -6.94
N GLY A 244 12.45 1.66 -7.70
CA GLY A 244 13.41 1.82 -8.78
C GLY A 244 14.66 0.94 -8.61
N ASN A 245 15.25 0.54 -9.72
CA ASN A 245 16.41 -0.38 -9.76
C ASN A 245 17.75 0.34 -9.54
N SER A 246 17.74 1.66 -9.63
CA SER A 246 18.94 2.51 -9.48
C SER A 246 18.71 3.56 -8.35
N ARG A 247 19.83 4.17 -7.94
CA ARG A 247 19.77 5.29 -7.00
C ARG A 247 19.16 6.53 -7.64
N ALA A 248 19.34 6.70 -8.94
CA ALA A 248 18.74 7.81 -9.69
C ALA A 248 17.22 7.67 -9.74
N GLU A 249 16.68 6.48 -9.98
CA GLU A 249 15.23 6.23 -10.00
C GLU A 249 14.64 6.44 -8.61
N LEU A 250 15.24 5.88 -7.55
CA LEU A 250 14.82 6.16 -6.17
C LEU A 250 14.87 7.65 -5.86
N GLY A 251 15.94 8.35 -6.28
CA GLY A 251 16.08 9.78 -6.06
C GLY A 251 14.99 10.58 -6.76
N SER A 252 14.70 10.27 -8.02
CA SER A 252 13.62 10.89 -8.79
C SER A 252 12.25 10.65 -8.14
N PHE A 253 12.00 9.45 -7.65
CA PHE A 253 10.77 9.15 -6.90
C PHE A 253 10.66 10.00 -5.64
N LEU A 254 11.69 10.04 -4.80
CA LEU A 254 11.69 10.80 -3.55
C LEU A 254 11.59 12.31 -3.78
N ALA A 255 12.15 12.83 -4.87
CA ALA A 255 12.20 14.26 -5.19
C ALA A 255 10.82 14.90 -5.28
N ALA A 256 9.76 14.13 -5.56
CA ALA A 256 8.38 14.62 -5.63
C ALA A 256 7.87 15.27 -4.33
N TRP A 257 8.50 14.98 -3.18
CA TRP A 257 8.10 15.51 -1.86
C TRP A 257 9.05 16.58 -1.31
N PHE A 258 10.05 17.00 -2.07
CA PHE A 258 11.06 17.96 -1.62
C PHE A 258 11.23 19.09 -2.62
N ASP A 259 11.80 20.19 -2.15
CA ASP A 259 12.09 21.40 -2.93
C ASP A 259 13.58 21.77 -2.80
N GLY A 260 14.02 22.78 -3.59
CA GLY A 260 15.35 23.38 -3.53
C GLY A 260 16.49 22.38 -3.66
N ASP A 261 17.55 22.58 -2.91
CA ASP A 261 18.78 21.77 -2.96
C ASP A 261 18.55 20.29 -2.67
N THR A 262 17.59 19.98 -1.82
CA THR A 262 17.25 18.57 -1.50
C THR A 262 16.68 17.88 -2.73
N LYS A 263 15.75 18.51 -3.43
CA LYS A 263 15.18 17.99 -4.68
C LYS A 263 16.28 17.78 -5.73
N THR A 264 17.08 18.82 -6.01
CA THR A 264 18.17 18.77 -6.98
C THR A 264 19.17 17.63 -6.67
N ARG A 265 19.54 17.47 -5.40
CA ARG A 265 20.43 16.40 -4.98
C ARG A 265 19.82 15.02 -5.19
N LEU A 266 18.55 14.84 -4.86
CA LEU A 266 17.83 13.57 -5.07
C LEU A 266 17.76 13.22 -6.56
N GLU A 267 17.35 14.16 -7.42
CA GLU A 267 17.25 14.00 -8.87
C GLU A 267 18.61 13.68 -9.52
N SER A 268 19.70 14.21 -8.98
CA SER A 268 21.05 13.88 -9.47
C SER A 268 21.45 12.42 -9.27
N GLY A 269 20.75 11.67 -8.41
CA GLY A 269 21.13 10.32 -8.00
C GLY A 269 22.47 10.23 -7.24
N ARG A 270 23.14 11.37 -6.99
CA ARG A 270 24.48 11.45 -6.36
C ARG A 270 24.37 11.68 -4.86
N PHE A 271 23.75 10.73 -4.14
CA PHE A 271 23.68 10.77 -2.69
C PHE A 271 24.03 9.41 -2.09
N GLY A 272 24.72 9.44 -0.95
CA GLY A 272 24.91 8.24 -0.13
C GLY A 272 23.61 7.87 0.54
N MET A 273 23.39 6.59 0.75
CA MET A 273 22.24 6.10 1.50
C MET A 273 22.72 5.21 2.63
N ARG A 274 22.30 5.53 3.86
CA ARG A 274 22.45 4.68 5.03
C ARG A 274 21.08 4.36 5.58
N GLU A 275 20.94 3.25 6.27
CA GLU A 275 19.68 2.88 6.91
C GLU A 275 19.58 3.45 8.33
N ILE A 276 18.36 3.83 8.73
CA ILE A 276 17.99 4.01 10.14
C ILE A 276 17.52 2.65 10.65
N PRO A 277 17.91 2.20 11.85
CA PRO A 277 17.39 0.96 12.42
C PRO A 277 15.86 0.98 12.48
N PHE A 278 15.23 -0.11 12.05
CA PHE A 278 13.76 -0.21 12.07
C PHE A 278 13.27 -0.53 13.49
N ASP A 279 12.41 0.33 14.03
CA ASP A 279 11.81 0.11 15.35
C ASP A 279 10.62 -0.87 15.24
N TRP A 280 10.84 -2.10 15.68
CA TRP A 280 9.83 -3.16 15.70
C TRP A 280 8.89 -3.12 16.90
N SER A 281 9.07 -2.17 17.86
CA SER A 281 8.11 -2.03 18.95
C SER A 281 6.72 -1.67 18.42
N LEU A 282 5.69 -2.20 19.08
CA LEU A 282 4.30 -1.99 18.69
C LEU A 282 3.96 -0.50 18.65
N ASN A 283 3.27 -0.05 17.62
CA ASN A 283 2.78 1.32 17.49
C ASN A 283 1.50 1.56 18.32
N ALA A 284 1.48 1.05 19.54
CA ALA A 284 0.37 1.25 20.47
C ALA A 284 0.46 2.63 21.14
N GLN A 285 -0.72 3.25 21.35
CA GLN A 285 -0.84 4.39 22.27
C GLN A 285 -0.48 3.94 23.69
N ARG A 286 0.21 4.82 24.44
CA ARG A 286 0.39 4.59 25.86
C ARG A 286 -0.99 4.75 26.53
N LEU A 287 -1.43 3.72 27.22
CA LEU A 287 -2.59 3.87 28.08
C LEU A 287 -2.22 4.87 29.18
N THR A 288 -2.80 6.05 29.15
CA THR A 288 -2.83 6.91 30.34
C THR A 288 -3.62 6.14 31.39
N ARG A 289 -2.95 5.71 32.44
CA ARG A 289 -3.58 5.10 33.62
C ARG A 289 -4.37 6.15 34.38
#